data_1430ab58ea0b0cf50dc5885b72f01cf0
#
_entry.id   1430ab58ea0b0cf50dc5885b72f01cf0
#
_cell.length_a   1.000
_cell.length_b   1.000
_cell.length_c   1.000
_cell.angle_alpha   90.00
_cell.angle_beta   90.00
_cell.angle_gamma   90.00
#
_symmetry.space_group_name_H-M   'P 1'
#
loop_
_entity.id
_entity.type
_entity.pdbx_description
1 polymer ?
#
loop_
_entity_poly.entity_id
_entity_poly.type
_entity_poly.pdbx_seq_one_letter_code
_entity_poly.pdbx_strand_id
1 'polypeptide(L)'
;MMRSIVAGKVMIYLLGYVVAKINQDVSVQRSMVWQLTSVVLVFFDLDGTLHQQDMFGSFLRYLLRRQPLNALLVLPLLPIIAIALLIKGRAARWPMSLLLWGCTFGHNEARLQALQADFVRWFRDNVTAFPLVQERLTTYLLSSDADIWLITGSPQPLVEAVYFDTPWLPRVNLIASQIQRGYGGWVLTMRCLGHEKVAQLERKIGTPLRLYSGYSDSNQDNPLLYFCQHRWRVTPRGELQQLE
;
A
#
# COMPACT_ATOMS: atom_id res chain seq x y z
N MET A 1 -2.89 -65.68 -33.63
CA MET A 1 -1.97 -64.72 -32.88
C MET A 1 -2.00 -63.30 -33.42
N MET A 2 -2.39 -62.98 -34.64
CA MET A 2 -2.43 -61.61 -35.22
C MET A 2 -3.60 -60.74 -34.76
N ARG A 3 -4.76 -61.27 -34.34
CA ARG A 3 -5.93 -60.51 -33.95
C ARG A 3 -5.78 -59.81 -32.57
N SER A 4 -4.95 -60.32 -31.65
CA SER A 4 -4.75 -59.75 -30.30
C SER A 4 -3.85 -58.48 -30.28
N ILE A 5 -2.92 -58.38 -31.23
CA ILE A 5 -1.96 -57.31 -31.36
C ILE A 5 -2.63 -56.03 -31.91
N VAL A 6 -3.60 -56.17 -32.80
CA VAL A 6 -4.33 -55.03 -33.39
C VAL A 6 -5.27 -54.46 -32.40
N ALA A 7 -5.97 -55.23 -31.58
CA ALA A 7 -6.87 -54.75 -30.53
C ALA A 7 -6.13 -53.95 -29.44
N GLY A 8 -4.92 -54.38 -29.05
CA GLY A 8 -4.10 -53.67 -28.07
C GLY A 8 -3.62 -52.28 -28.58
N LYS A 9 -3.21 -52.18 -29.86
CA LYS A 9 -2.80 -50.90 -30.45
C LYS A 9 -3.97 -49.92 -30.58
N VAL A 10 -5.16 -50.37 -30.99
CA VAL A 10 -6.35 -49.52 -31.09
C VAL A 10 -6.77 -49.00 -29.70
N MET A 11 -6.68 -49.82 -28.66
CA MET A 11 -7.01 -49.39 -27.29
C MET A 11 -6.03 -48.36 -26.74
N ILE A 12 -4.73 -48.45 -27.04
CA ILE A 12 -3.72 -47.47 -26.65
C ILE A 12 -3.96 -46.15 -27.39
N TYR A 13 -4.31 -46.16 -28.67
CA TYR A 13 -4.66 -44.94 -29.42
C TYR A 13 -5.93 -44.29 -28.90
N LEU A 14 -6.97 -45.05 -28.56
CA LEU A 14 -8.20 -44.54 -27.97
C LEU A 14 -7.96 -43.95 -26.58
N LEU A 15 -7.19 -44.59 -25.71
CA LEU A 15 -6.80 -44.08 -24.41
C LEU A 15 -5.98 -42.78 -24.54
N GLY A 16 -5.01 -42.71 -25.44
CA GLY A 16 -4.22 -41.50 -25.72
C GLY A 16 -5.08 -40.36 -26.22
N TYR A 17 -6.06 -40.63 -27.11
CA TYR A 17 -7.00 -39.62 -27.60
C TYR A 17 -7.94 -39.10 -26.48
N VAL A 18 -8.47 -39.98 -25.62
CA VAL A 18 -9.33 -39.62 -24.50
C VAL A 18 -8.57 -38.78 -23.47
N VAL A 19 -7.32 -39.17 -23.13
CA VAL A 19 -6.48 -38.40 -22.19
C VAL A 19 -6.12 -37.02 -22.77
N ALA A 20 -5.79 -36.92 -24.06
CA ALA A 20 -5.52 -35.65 -24.73
C ALA A 20 -6.75 -34.75 -24.75
N LYS A 21 -7.94 -35.28 -24.99
CA LYS A 21 -9.20 -34.56 -25.00
C LYS A 21 -9.58 -34.08 -23.61
N ILE A 22 -9.41 -34.89 -22.56
CA ILE A 22 -9.63 -34.50 -21.16
C ILE A 22 -8.66 -33.40 -20.76
N ASN A 23 -7.39 -33.47 -21.12
CA ASN A 23 -6.40 -32.43 -20.83
C ASN A 23 -6.72 -31.10 -21.55
N GLN A 24 -7.24 -31.17 -22.78
CA GLN A 24 -7.66 -30.02 -23.54
C GLN A 24 -8.91 -29.36 -22.93
N ASP A 25 -9.91 -30.15 -22.52
CA ASP A 25 -11.12 -29.65 -21.84
C ASP A 25 -10.79 -29.07 -20.47
N VAL A 26 -9.86 -29.66 -19.70
CA VAL A 26 -9.38 -29.13 -18.42
C VAL A 26 -8.59 -27.83 -18.61
N SER A 27 -7.80 -27.71 -19.70
CA SER A 27 -7.07 -26.46 -20.00
C SER A 27 -8.01 -25.33 -20.44
N VAL A 28 -9.04 -25.66 -21.24
CA VAL A 28 -10.08 -24.71 -21.67
C VAL A 28 -10.96 -24.31 -20.47
N GLN A 29 -11.35 -25.25 -19.62
CA GLN A 29 -12.10 -24.95 -18.41
C GLN A 29 -11.29 -24.14 -17.40
N ARG A 30 -9.99 -24.41 -17.23
CA ARG A 30 -9.09 -23.54 -16.44
C ARG A 30 -8.98 -22.15 -17.06
N SER A 31 -8.82 -22.02 -18.37
CA SER A 31 -8.77 -20.69 -19.02
C SER A 31 -10.10 -19.94 -18.92
N MET A 32 -11.25 -20.62 -19.02
CA MET A 32 -12.57 -20.00 -18.79
C MET A 32 -12.81 -19.62 -17.33
N VAL A 33 -12.40 -20.44 -16.37
CA VAL A 33 -12.48 -20.10 -14.94
C VAL A 33 -11.60 -18.91 -14.61
N TRP A 34 -10.40 -18.80 -15.23
CA TRP A 34 -9.54 -17.61 -15.08
C TRP A 34 -10.11 -16.35 -15.77
N GLN A 35 -10.95 -16.50 -16.80
CA GLN A 35 -11.64 -15.37 -17.43
C GLN A 35 -12.92 -14.95 -16.68
N LEU A 36 -13.50 -15.84 -15.87
CA LEU A 36 -14.74 -15.55 -15.13
C LEU A 36 -14.51 -14.99 -13.72
N THR A 37 -13.27 -14.94 -13.22
CA THR A 37 -12.91 -14.35 -11.92
C THR A 37 -11.59 -13.57 -12.02
N SER A 38 -11.49 -12.64 -12.97
CA SER A 38 -10.37 -11.70 -12.95
C SER A 38 -10.64 -10.65 -11.87
N VAL A 39 -10.23 -10.96 -10.64
CA VAL A 39 -10.21 -9.97 -9.56
C VAL A 39 -9.41 -8.76 -10.03
N VAL A 40 -10.05 -7.60 -10.04
CA VAL A 40 -9.47 -6.33 -10.48
C VAL A 40 -8.64 -5.77 -9.31
N LEU A 41 -7.34 -6.03 -9.31
CA LEU A 41 -6.42 -5.51 -8.30
C LEU A 41 -6.13 -4.02 -8.56
N VAL A 42 -6.44 -3.17 -7.59
CA VAL A 42 -6.24 -1.73 -7.69
C VAL A 42 -5.50 -1.23 -6.45
N PHE A 43 -4.54 -0.32 -6.62
CA PHE A 43 -3.95 0.34 -5.47
C PHE A 43 -4.16 1.86 -5.48
N PHE A 44 -4.29 2.41 -4.28
CA PHE A 44 -4.27 3.83 -4.00
C PHE A 44 -3.18 4.14 -2.98
N ASP A 45 -2.40 5.19 -3.25
CA ASP A 45 -1.67 5.88 -2.19
C ASP A 45 -2.63 6.75 -1.38
N LEU A 46 -2.21 7.23 -0.22
CA LEU A 46 -3.06 8.01 0.67
C LEU A 46 -2.71 9.50 0.64
N ASP A 47 -1.49 9.83 1.07
CA ASP A 47 -1.02 11.19 1.26
C ASP A 47 -0.75 11.86 -0.10
N GLY A 48 -1.37 13.03 -0.36
CA GLY A 48 -1.31 13.67 -1.68
C GLY A 48 -2.16 12.98 -2.76
N THR A 49 -2.85 11.89 -2.41
CA THR A 49 -3.63 11.07 -3.34
C THR A 49 -5.12 11.03 -2.98
N LEU A 50 -5.54 10.49 -1.83
CA LEU A 50 -6.93 10.55 -1.37
C LEU A 50 -7.25 11.87 -0.66
N HIS A 51 -6.24 12.52 -0.12
CA HIS A 51 -6.28 13.85 0.47
C HIS A 51 -4.98 14.62 0.21
N GLN A 52 -5.02 15.94 0.37
CA GLN A 52 -3.92 16.83 0.01
C GLN A 52 -2.71 16.73 0.96
N GLN A 53 -2.95 16.51 2.27
CA GLN A 53 -1.93 16.62 3.31
C GLN A 53 -1.05 15.37 3.39
N ASP A 54 0.21 15.56 3.80
CA ASP A 54 1.10 14.50 4.27
C ASP A 54 0.80 14.24 5.77
N MET A 55 0.14 13.12 6.08
CA MET A 55 -0.28 12.79 7.44
C MET A 55 0.92 12.59 8.37
N PHE A 56 1.93 11.83 7.95
CA PHE A 56 3.09 11.56 8.81
C PHE A 56 3.91 12.83 9.06
N GLY A 57 4.19 13.61 8.03
CA GLY A 57 4.88 14.89 8.19
C GLY A 57 4.08 15.89 9.03
N SER A 58 2.76 15.90 8.90
CA SER A 58 1.86 16.72 9.74
C SER A 58 1.89 16.27 11.20
N PHE A 59 1.93 14.96 11.47
CA PHE A 59 2.07 14.40 12.80
C PHE A 59 3.39 14.81 13.47
N LEU A 60 4.51 14.69 12.76
CA LEU A 60 5.81 15.12 13.28
C LEU A 60 5.84 16.62 13.60
N ARG A 61 5.30 17.48 12.71
CA ARG A 61 5.17 18.92 12.97
C ARG A 61 4.28 19.21 14.16
N TYR A 62 3.18 18.47 14.32
CA TYR A 62 2.28 18.59 15.47
C TYR A 62 3.00 18.24 16.78
N LEU A 63 3.74 17.12 16.82
CA LEU A 63 4.50 16.72 18.00
C LEU A 63 5.55 17.78 18.38
N LEU A 64 6.32 18.29 17.43
CA LEU A 64 7.34 19.31 17.68
C LEU A 64 6.74 20.59 18.25
N ARG A 65 5.55 21.00 17.80
CA ARG A 65 4.85 22.17 18.33
C ARG A 65 4.31 21.95 19.74
N ARG A 66 3.88 20.74 20.07
CA ARG A 66 3.29 20.38 21.37
C ARG A 66 4.33 19.97 22.42
N GLN A 67 5.54 19.63 21.99
CA GLN A 67 6.62 19.09 22.82
C GLN A 67 7.91 19.93 22.65
N PRO A 68 8.01 21.11 23.27
CA PRO A 68 9.13 22.01 23.04
C PRO A 68 10.49 21.44 23.50
N LEU A 69 10.51 20.63 24.56
CA LEU A 69 11.74 19.94 25.00
C LEU A 69 12.23 18.92 23.98
N ASN A 70 11.30 18.17 23.38
CA ASN A 70 11.63 17.25 22.31
C ASN A 70 12.03 17.98 21.02
N ALA A 71 11.44 19.14 20.73
CA ALA A 71 11.87 19.98 19.62
C ALA A 71 13.32 20.45 19.81
N LEU A 72 13.71 20.84 21.03
CA LEU A 72 15.09 21.19 21.36
C LEU A 72 16.03 19.98 21.22
N LEU A 73 15.61 18.77 21.61
CA LEU A 73 16.36 17.53 21.42
C LEU A 73 16.54 17.19 19.93
N VAL A 74 15.52 17.42 19.12
CA VAL A 74 15.54 17.14 17.67
C VAL A 74 16.44 18.11 16.91
N LEU A 75 16.57 19.35 17.36
CA LEU A 75 17.30 20.42 16.68
C LEU A 75 18.73 20.00 16.26
N PRO A 76 19.59 19.47 17.16
CA PRO A 76 20.93 19.01 16.79
C PRO A 76 20.94 17.75 15.91
N LEU A 77 19.84 16.98 15.85
CA LEU A 77 19.71 15.81 15.01
C LEU A 77 19.33 16.17 13.55
N LEU A 78 18.74 17.36 13.32
CA LEU A 78 18.26 17.77 11.99
C LEU A 78 19.36 17.75 10.90
N PRO A 79 20.58 18.24 11.13
CA PRO A 79 21.64 18.15 10.11
C PRO A 79 21.98 16.70 9.75
N ILE A 80 22.04 15.80 10.74
CA ILE A 80 22.33 14.38 10.54
C ILE A 80 21.21 13.74 9.70
N ILE A 81 19.95 14.03 10.07
CA ILE A 81 18.76 13.54 9.36
C ILE A 81 18.74 14.06 7.92
N ALA A 82 19.02 15.35 7.72
CA ALA A 82 19.03 15.98 6.39
C ALA A 82 20.11 15.38 5.49
N ILE A 83 21.35 15.25 5.97
CA ILE A 83 22.46 14.62 5.24
C ILE A 83 22.13 13.18 4.89
N ALA A 84 21.58 12.45 5.85
CA ALA A 84 21.17 11.05 5.62
C ALA A 84 20.07 10.91 4.57
N LEU A 85 19.08 11.80 4.55
CA LEU A 85 18.04 11.82 3.53
C LEU A 85 18.58 12.23 2.15
N LEU A 86 19.56 13.11 2.09
CA LEU A 86 20.24 13.48 0.84
C LEU A 86 21.03 12.30 0.25
N ILE A 87 21.75 11.55 1.09
CA ILE A 87 22.59 10.42 0.64
C ILE A 87 21.74 9.18 0.32
N LYS A 88 20.79 8.83 1.18
CA LYS A 88 20.04 7.56 1.11
C LYS A 88 18.65 7.70 0.50
N GLY A 89 18.24 8.92 0.17
CA GLY A 89 16.93 9.23 -0.39
C GLY A 89 15.80 9.28 0.66
N ARG A 90 14.68 9.81 0.22
CA ARG A 90 13.48 10.04 1.08
C ARG A 90 12.85 8.75 1.61
N ALA A 91 13.06 7.62 0.94
CA ALA A 91 12.53 6.32 1.37
C ALA A 91 13.31 5.69 2.54
N ALA A 92 14.48 6.25 2.89
CA ALA A 92 15.30 5.71 3.98
C ALA A 92 14.55 5.73 5.31
N ARG A 93 14.50 4.56 5.96
CA ARG A 93 13.76 4.35 7.22
C ARG A 93 14.42 5.07 8.41
N TRP A 94 15.73 4.86 8.60
CA TRP A 94 16.41 5.25 9.84
C TRP A 94 16.42 6.76 10.12
N PRO A 95 16.57 7.70 9.14
CA PRO A 95 16.54 9.13 9.45
C PRO A 95 15.17 9.57 9.95
N MET A 96 14.10 9.05 9.35
CA MET A 96 12.74 9.35 9.78
C MET A 96 12.37 8.65 11.09
N SER A 97 12.95 7.47 11.33
CA SER A 97 12.83 6.79 12.63
C SER A 97 13.51 7.59 13.75
N LEU A 98 14.69 8.17 13.48
CA LEU A 98 15.40 9.04 14.42
C LEU A 98 14.61 10.31 14.71
N LEU A 99 13.99 10.91 13.70
CA LEU A 99 13.13 12.08 13.87
C LEU A 99 11.90 11.75 14.73
N LEU A 100 11.19 10.67 14.44
CA LEU A 100 10.05 10.22 15.22
C LEU A 100 10.44 9.90 16.66
N TRP A 101 11.57 9.21 16.84
CA TRP A 101 12.11 8.92 18.17
C TRP A 101 12.37 10.20 18.94
N GLY A 102 13.08 11.18 18.37
CA GLY A 102 13.36 12.45 19.02
C GLY A 102 12.09 13.22 19.42
N CYS A 103 11.05 13.20 18.55
CA CYS A 103 9.75 13.82 18.84
C CYS A 103 8.98 13.14 19.99
N THR A 104 9.29 11.88 20.31
CA THR A 104 8.53 11.04 21.24
C THR A 104 9.33 10.56 22.45
N PHE A 105 10.64 10.83 22.47
CA PHE A 105 11.55 10.40 23.52
C PHE A 105 11.14 10.91 24.90
N GLY A 106 11.29 10.04 25.91
CA GLY A 106 11.02 10.39 27.32
C GLY A 106 9.56 10.35 27.73
N HIS A 107 8.62 10.15 26.79
CA HIS A 107 7.19 10.05 27.10
C HIS A 107 6.77 8.58 27.32
N ASN A 108 5.85 8.37 28.25
CA ASN A 108 5.21 7.07 28.42
C ASN A 108 4.16 6.82 27.32
N GLU A 109 3.72 5.58 27.18
CA GLU A 109 2.80 5.17 26.12
C GLU A 109 1.45 5.90 26.21
N ALA A 110 0.90 6.06 27.42
CA ALA A 110 -0.37 6.76 27.62
C ALA A 110 -0.31 8.22 27.13
N ARG A 111 0.82 8.90 27.36
CA ARG A 111 1.04 10.28 26.88
C ARG A 111 1.14 10.33 25.36
N LEU A 112 1.85 9.37 24.74
CA LEU A 112 1.99 9.32 23.29
C LEU A 112 0.66 8.99 22.61
N GLN A 113 -0.13 8.10 23.16
CA GLN A 113 -1.47 7.78 22.67
C GLN A 113 -2.41 9.00 22.80
N ALA A 114 -2.34 9.75 23.90
CA ALA A 114 -3.10 10.99 24.05
C ALA A 114 -2.71 12.03 22.98
N LEU A 115 -1.41 12.23 22.73
CA LEU A 115 -0.92 13.12 21.68
C LEU A 115 -1.36 12.67 20.26
N GLN A 116 -1.37 11.36 20.03
CA GLN A 116 -1.88 10.80 18.78
C GLN A 116 -3.38 11.08 18.63
N ALA A 117 -4.17 10.84 19.67
CA ALA A 117 -5.62 11.09 19.65
C ALA A 117 -5.94 12.58 19.42
N ASP A 118 -5.19 13.49 20.07
CA ASP A 118 -5.31 14.94 19.85
C ASP A 118 -4.96 15.33 18.41
N PHE A 119 -3.87 14.74 17.86
CA PHE A 119 -3.48 14.95 16.47
C PHE A 119 -4.57 14.44 15.51
N VAL A 120 -5.11 13.24 15.74
CA VAL A 120 -6.15 12.67 14.90
C VAL A 120 -7.36 13.58 14.81
N ARG A 121 -7.84 14.12 15.94
CA ARG A 121 -8.94 15.09 15.95
C ARG A 121 -8.59 16.32 15.12
N TRP A 122 -7.43 16.93 15.40
CA TRP A 122 -6.97 18.09 14.66
C TRP A 122 -6.83 17.80 13.16
N PHE A 123 -6.26 16.65 12.79
CA PHE A 123 -6.05 16.30 11.38
C PHE A 123 -7.37 16.10 10.63
N ARG A 124 -8.33 15.43 11.25
CA ARG A 124 -9.68 15.23 10.67
C ARG A 124 -10.40 16.54 10.37
N ASP A 125 -10.26 17.53 11.26
CA ASP A 125 -10.87 18.85 11.08
C ASP A 125 -10.19 19.69 9.98
N ASN A 126 -8.94 19.34 9.62
CA ASN A 126 -8.11 20.15 8.70
C ASN A 126 -7.73 19.39 7.40
N VAL A 127 -8.08 18.12 7.27
CA VAL A 127 -7.78 17.36 6.06
C VAL A 127 -8.67 17.76 4.89
N THR A 128 -8.05 17.97 3.73
CA THR A 128 -8.75 18.31 2.49
C THR A 128 -8.76 17.10 1.59
N ALA A 129 -9.92 16.49 1.41
CA ALA A 129 -10.10 15.36 0.52
C ALA A 129 -9.97 15.76 -0.95
N PHE A 130 -9.57 14.83 -1.80
CA PHE A 130 -9.63 14.97 -3.25
C PHE A 130 -10.88 14.25 -3.80
N PRO A 131 -11.97 14.98 -4.10
CA PRO A 131 -13.26 14.38 -4.43
C PRO A 131 -13.20 13.42 -5.62
N LEU A 132 -12.47 13.78 -6.68
CA LEU A 132 -12.36 12.98 -7.89
C LEU A 132 -11.69 11.62 -7.64
N VAL A 133 -10.66 11.59 -6.77
CA VAL A 133 -9.97 10.34 -6.43
C VAL A 133 -10.83 9.49 -5.49
N GLN A 134 -11.55 10.12 -4.55
CA GLN A 134 -12.49 9.43 -3.67
C GLN A 134 -13.69 8.85 -4.44
N GLU A 135 -14.19 9.54 -5.46
CA GLU A 135 -15.20 9.02 -6.39
C GLU A 135 -14.67 7.78 -7.11
N ARG A 136 -13.42 7.83 -7.58
CA ARG A 136 -12.79 6.67 -8.22
C ARG A 136 -12.64 5.48 -7.27
N LEU A 137 -12.23 5.72 -6.03
CA LEU A 137 -12.20 4.69 -4.96
C LEU A 137 -13.60 4.10 -4.73
N THR A 138 -14.61 4.96 -4.62
CA THR A 138 -16.01 4.55 -4.41
C THR A 138 -16.51 3.70 -5.58
N THR A 139 -16.16 4.04 -6.81
CA THR A 139 -16.51 3.24 -7.99
C THR A 139 -15.98 1.80 -7.89
N TYR A 140 -14.73 1.61 -7.46
CA TYR A 140 -14.18 0.27 -7.23
C TYR A 140 -14.83 -0.42 -6.03
N LEU A 141 -15.18 0.30 -4.97
CA LEU A 141 -15.86 -0.28 -3.81
C LEU A 141 -17.29 -0.81 -4.16
N LEU A 142 -17.92 -0.26 -5.18
CA LEU A 142 -19.22 -0.73 -5.67
C LEU A 142 -19.10 -1.95 -6.59
N SER A 143 -17.91 -2.22 -7.11
CA SER A 143 -17.64 -3.41 -7.93
C SER A 143 -17.39 -4.62 -7.02
N SER A 144 -18.02 -5.75 -7.34
CA SER A 144 -17.87 -6.99 -6.56
C SER A 144 -16.59 -7.74 -6.83
N ASP A 145 -15.88 -7.39 -7.89
CA ASP A 145 -14.67 -8.05 -8.41
C ASP A 145 -13.40 -7.24 -8.15
N ALA A 146 -13.49 -6.07 -7.51
CA ALA A 146 -12.34 -5.24 -7.19
C ALA A 146 -11.73 -5.63 -5.82
N ASP A 147 -10.42 -5.89 -5.83
CA ASP A 147 -9.58 -6.03 -4.63
C ASP A 147 -8.73 -4.76 -4.48
N ILE A 148 -9.04 -3.96 -3.47
CA ILE A 148 -8.51 -2.61 -3.33
C ILE A 148 -7.44 -2.60 -2.23
N TRP A 149 -6.28 -2.06 -2.57
CA TRP A 149 -5.14 -1.92 -1.69
C TRP A 149 -4.83 -0.44 -1.44
N LEU A 150 -4.90 -0.03 -0.18
CA LEU A 150 -4.41 1.27 0.28
C LEU A 150 -2.98 1.09 0.77
N ILE A 151 -2.01 1.69 0.07
CA ILE A 151 -0.58 1.45 0.33
C ILE A 151 0.12 2.80 0.58
N THR A 152 0.44 3.09 1.85
CA THR A 152 0.88 4.42 2.28
C THR A 152 2.16 4.44 3.10
N GLY A 153 2.91 5.54 2.97
CA GLY A 153 4.06 5.87 3.83
C GLY A 153 3.69 6.33 5.24
N SER A 154 2.43 6.65 5.49
CA SER A 154 1.93 7.06 6.81
C SER A 154 1.84 5.87 7.78
N PRO A 155 2.06 6.09 9.09
CA PRO A 155 1.98 5.03 10.08
C PRO A 155 0.57 4.42 10.20
N GLN A 156 0.49 3.09 10.22
CA GLN A 156 -0.77 2.36 10.29
C GLN A 156 -1.69 2.84 11.42
N PRO A 157 -1.23 3.03 12.68
CA PRO A 157 -2.11 3.49 13.75
C PRO A 157 -2.71 4.87 13.53
N LEU A 158 -2.03 5.75 12.77
CA LEU A 158 -2.58 7.04 12.39
C LEU A 158 -3.66 6.90 11.32
N VAL A 159 -3.41 6.11 10.29
CA VAL A 159 -4.37 5.87 9.20
C VAL A 159 -5.65 5.27 9.76
N GLU A 160 -5.54 4.20 10.55
CA GLU A 160 -6.68 3.53 11.18
C GLU A 160 -7.47 4.49 12.08
N ALA A 161 -6.79 5.31 12.90
CA ALA A 161 -7.45 6.25 13.80
C ALA A 161 -8.09 7.44 13.08
N VAL A 162 -7.51 7.92 11.98
CA VAL A 162 -8.09 9.03 11.19
C VAL A 162 -9.34 8.58 10.44
N TYR A 163 -9.34 7.36 9.91
CA TYR A 163 -10.39 6.85 9.02
C TYR A 163 -11.28 5.77 9.64
N PHE A 164 -11.25 5.57 10.98
CA PHE A 164 -11.94 4.48 11.68
C PHE A 164 -13.46 4.43 11.41
N ASP A 165 -14.09 5.57 11.15
CA ASP A 165 -15.54 5.71 10.91
C ASP A 165 -15.90 5.86 9.43
N THR A 166 -14.91 5.75 8.53
CA THR A 166 -15.20 5.79 7.10
C THR A 166 -15.71 4.42 6.61
N PRO A 167 -16.73 4.41 5.73
CA PRO A 167 -17.30 3.15 5.25
C PRO A 167 -16.37 2.35 4.35
N TRP A 168 -15.31 2.96 3.85
CA TRP A 168 -14.39 2.33 2.92
C TRP A 168 -13.21 1.63 3.61
N LEU A 169 -12.74 2.08 4.79
CA LEU A 169 -11.57 1.51 5.45
C LEU A 169 -11.68 -0.01 5.70
N PRO A 170 -12.79 -0.55 6.23
CA PRO A 170 -12.93 -1.99 6.43
C PRO A 170 -13.06 -2.81 5.14
N ARG A 171 -13.18 -2.14 3.98
CA ARG A 171 -13.36 -2.77 2.67
C ARG A 171 -12.13 -2.71 1.79
N VAL A 172 -11.03 -2.12 2.29
CA VAL A 172 -9.75 -2.05 1.60
C VAL A 172 -8.68 -2.81 2.38
N ASN A 173 -7.71 -3.37 1.67
CA ASN A 173 -6.53 -3.96 2.27
C ASN A 173 -5.52 -2.86 2.56
N LEU A 174 -5.12 -2.70 3.81
CA LEU A 174 -4.17 -1.65 4.21
C LEU A 174 -2.74 -2.19 4.31
N ILE A 175 -1.81 -1.52 3.63
CA ILE A 175 -0.36 -1.63 3.83
C ILE A 175 0.17 -0.25 4.18
N ALA A 176 0.71 -0.09 5.38
CA ALA A 176 1.15 1.19 5.91
C ALA A 176 2.48 1.04 6.66
N SER A 177 3.18 2.14 6.87
CA SER A 177 4.41 2.13 7.68
C SER A 177 4.12 1.65 9.10
N GLN A 178 5.08 0.94 9.70
CA GLN A 178 4.94 0.36 11.03
C GLN A 178 5.77 1.13 12.04
N ILE A 179 5.16 1.44 13.17
CA ILE A 179 5.82 2.05 14.33
C ILE A 179 5.68 1.14 15.55
N GLN A 180 6.65 1.20 16.41
CA GLN A 180 6.61 0.52 17.71
C GLN A 180 7.34 1.29 18.78
N ARG A 181 7.13 0.90 20.03
CA ARG A 181 7.89 1.40 21.16
C ARG A 181 9.33 0.91 21.10
N GLY A 182 10.30 1.81 21.26
CA GLY A 182 11.72 1.47 21.27
C GLY A 182 12.57 2.61 21.79
N TYR A 183 13.60 2.29 22.61
CA TYR A 183 14.59 3.26 23.11
C TYR A 183 13.98 4.49 23.81
N GLY A 184 12.88 4.33 24.52
CA GLY A 184 12.23 5.42 25.26
C GLY A 184 11.33 6.33 24.41
N GLY A 185 11.09 6.01 23.13
CA GLY A 185 10.21 6.73 22.21
C GLY A 185 9.52 5.79 21.22
N TRP A 186 8.92 6.32 20.18
CA TRP A 186 8.44 5.54 19.04
C TRP A 186 9.48 5.50 17.93
N VAL A 187 9.64 4.36 17.28
CA VAL A 187 10.55 4.14 16.16
C VAL A 187 9.81 3.51 14.99
N LEU A 188 10.24 3.83 13.77
CA LEU A 188 9.77 3.15 12.56
C LEU A 188 10.45 1.77 12.46
N THR A 189 9.68 0.70 12.44
CA THR A 189 10.17 -0.65 12.15
C THR A 189 10.14 -0.99 10.67
N MET A 190 9.16 -0.44 9.95
CA MET A 190 9.06 -0.52 8.50
C MET A 190 8.58 0.83 7.94
N ARG A 191 9.14 1.26 6.81
CA ARG A 191 8.72 2.47 6.10
C ARG A 191 8.24 2.10 4.71
N CYS A 192 6.94 2.19 4.48
CA CYS A 192 6.26 1.76 3.27
C CYS A 192 6.35 2.82 2.17
N LEU A 193 7.53 2.99 1.56
CA LEU A 193 7.79 3.95 0.47
C LEU A 193 8.67 3.32 -0.62
N GLY A 194 8.45 3.73 -1.86
CA GLY A 194 9.25 3.28 -3.00
C GLY A 194 9.18 1.76 -3.20
N HIS A 195 10.32 1.12 -3.33
CA HIS A 195 10.41 -0.34 -3.52
C HIS A 195 9.83 -1.16 -2.35
N GLU A 196 9.77 -0.59 -1.14
CA GLU A 196 9.15 -1.29 0.00
C GLU A 196 7.65 -1.49 -0.21
N LYS A 197 6.94 -0.56 -0.89
CA LYS A 197 5.53 -0.76 -1.27
C LYS A 197 5.36 -2.01 -2.14
N VAL A 198 6.25 -2.20 -3.12
CA VAL A 198 6.27 -3.40 -3.98
C VAL A 198 6.51 -4.66 -3.14
N ALA A 199 7.58 -4.67 -2.35
CA ALA A 199 7.95 -5.82 -1.53
C ALA A 199 6.86 -6.21 -0.52
N GLN A 200 6.18 -5.23 0.08
CA GLN A 200 5.07 -5.49 1.00
C GLN A 200 3.85 -6.08 0.27
N LEU A 201 3.51 -5.56 -0.90
CA LEU A 201 2.40 -6.08 -1.69
C LEU A 201 2.70 -7.51 -2.19
N GLU A 202 3.91 -7.76 -2.69
CA GLU A 202 4.36 -9.12 -3.09
C GLU A 202 4.26 -10.14 -1.95
N ARG A 203 4.62 -9.74 -0.72
CA ARG A 203 4.47 -10.61 0.47
C ARG A 203 3.02 -10.95 0.77
N LYS A 204 2.07 -10.08 0.41
CA LYS A 204 0.64 -10.26 0.67
C LYS A 204 -0.07 -11.09 -0.40
N ILE A 205 0.20 -10.81 -1.67
CA ILE A 205 -0.54 -11.41 -2.79
C ILE A 205 0.31 -12.32 -3.68
N GLY A 206 1.63 -12.37 -3.46
CA GLY A 206 2.55 -13.19 -4.26
C GLY A 206 3.08 -12.48 -5.49
N THR A 207 3.90 -13.22 -6.26
CA THR A 207 4.53 -12.77 -7.51
C THR A 207 4.10 -13.66 -8.67
N PRO A 208 4.07 -13.14 -9.92
CA PRO A 208 4.34 -11.76 -10.33
C PRO A 208 3.16 -10.81 -10.04
N LEU A 209 3.46 -9.56 -9.67
CA LEU A 209 2.43 -8.55 -9.48
C LEU A 209 1.78 -8.19 -10.83
N ARG A 210 0.45 -8.12 -10.83
CA ARG A 210 -0.36 -7.63 -11.97
C ARG A 210 -1.51 -6.81 -11.41
N LEU A 211 -1.44 -5.50 -11.57
CA LEU A 211 -2.43 -4.57 -11.08
C LEU A 211 -3.20 -3.96 -12.27
N TYR A 212 -4.49 -3.80 -12.09
CA TYR A 212 -5.33 -3.15 -13.12
C TYR A 212 -5.08 -1.64 -13.13
N SER A 213 -5.18 -0.98 -11.99
CA SER A 213 -4.96 0.47 -11.88
C SER A 213 -4.17 0.83 -10.63
N GLY A 214 -3.39 1.92 -10.73
CA GLY A 214 -2.69 2.50 -9.59
C GLY A 214 -2.79 4.01 -9.59
N TYR A 215 -2.96 4.59 -8.39
CA TYR A 215 -3.16 6.03 -8.16
C TYR A 215 -2.14 6.54 -7.14
N SER A 216 -1.33 7.52 -7.51
CA SER A 216 -0.34 8.15 -6.64
C SER A 216 0.03 9.55 -7.11
N ASP A 217 0.31 10.47 -6.19
CA ASP A 217 0.88 11.79 -6.45
C ASP A 217 2.39 11.77 -6.65
N SER A 218 3.08 10.73 -6.15
CA SER A 218 4.53 10.70 -5.97
C SER A 218 5.25 9.85 -7.01
N ASN A 219 6.39 10.37 -7.51
CA ASN A 219 7.33 9.58 -8.31
C ASN A 219 8.00 8.44 -7.51
N GLN A 220 7.93 8.48 -6.17
CA GLN A 220 8.44 7.39 -5.33
C GLN A 220 7.63 6.10 -5.51
N ASP A 221 6.39 6.19 -5.99
CA ASP A 221 5.52 5.04 -6.24
C ASP A 221 5.63 4.49 -7.66
N ASN A 222 6.48 5.09 -8.52
CA ASN A 222 6.72 4.56 -9.85
C ASN A 222 7.10 3.06 -9.85
N PRO A 223 7.92 2.53 -8.91
CA PRO A 223 8.20 1.11 -8.87
C PRO A 223 6.94 0.23 -8.77
N LEU A 224 5.90 0.69 -8.06
CA LEU A 224 4.63 -0.04 -7.95
C LEU A 224 3.71 0.26 -9.14
N LEU A 225 3.68 1.50 -9.62
CA LEU A 225 2.91 1.89 -10.80
C LEU A 225 3.32 1.11 -12.06
N TYR A 226 4.59 0.69 -12.18
CA TYR A 226 5.05 -0.13 -13.32
C TYR A 226 4.34 -1.48 -13.44
N PHE A 227 3.76 -2.01 -12.37
CA PHE A 227 2.97 -3.24 -12.41
C PHE A 227 1.50 -3.00 -12.80
N CYS A 228 1.08 -1.73 -12.98
CA CYS A 228 -0.28 -1.38 -13.34
C CYS A 228 -0.48 -1.27 -14.85
N GLN A 229 -1.64 -1.76 -15.33
CA GLN A 229 -2.09 -1.55 -16.72
C GLN A 229 -2.48 -0.08 -16.96
N HIS A 230 -3.18 0.53 -15.97
CA HIS A 230 -3.57 1.94 -15.98
C HIS A 230 -2.86 2.67 -14.83
N ARG A 231 -2.03 3.63 -15.18
CA ARG A 231 -1.22 4.40 -14.23
C ARG A 231 -1.76 5.82 -14.14
N TRP A 232 -2.04 6.27 -12.93
CA TRP A 232 -2.61 7.58 -12.70
C TRP A 232 -1.75 8.40 -11.76
N ARG A 233 -1.38 9.60 -12.21
CA ARG A 233 -0.75 10.62 -11.38
C ARG A 233 -1.82 11.55 -10.85
N VAL A 234 -1.86 11.72 -9.53
CA VAL A 234 -2.71 12.72 -8.87
C VAL A 234 -1.94 14.03 -8.80
N THR A 235 -2.53 15.10 -9.33
CA THR A 235 -1.93 16.44 -9.26
C THR A 235 -2.14 17.06 -7.87
N PRO A 236 -1.38 18.12 -7.49
CA PRO A 236 -1.62 18.85 -6.26
C PRO A 236 -3.03 19.47 -6.13
N ARG A 237 -3.79 19.51 -7.21
CA ARG A 237 -5.20 19.95 -7.23
C ARG A 237 -6.20 18.79 -7.16
N GLY A 238 -5.70 17.55 -7.07
CA GLY A 238 -6.55 16.35 -7.04
C GLY A 238 -7.06 15.91 -8.41
N GLU A 239 -6.51 16.42 -9.52
CA GLU A 239 -6.83 15.99 -10.87
C GLU A 239 -6.09 14.69 -11.21
N LEU A 240 -6.68 13.87 -12.08
CA LEU A 240 -6.11 12.61 -12.53
C LEU A 240 -5.47 12.78 -13.92
N GLN A 241 -4.18 12.48 -14.00
CA GLN A 241 -3.42 12.44 -15.25
C GLN A 241 -2.97 11.01 -15.52
N GLN A 242 -3.36 10.47 -16.67
CA GLN A 242 -2.91 9.15 -17.08
C GLN A 242 -1.42 9.21 -17.50
N LEU A 243 -0.64 8.29 -16.97
CA LEU A 243 0.77 8.10 -17.37
C LEU A 243 0.84 7.07 -18.50
N GLU A 244 1.73 7.31 -19.45
CA GLU A 244 2.03 6.38 -20.54
C GLU A 244 2.76 5.10 -20.08
#